data_f53c34fc46f2fb9778eecf84d7df2945
#
_entry.id   f53c34fc46f2fb9778eecf84d7df2945
#
_cell.length_a   1.000
_cell.length_b   1.000
_cell.length_c   1.000
_cell.angle_alpha   90.00
_cell.angle_beta   90.00
_cell.angle_gamma   90.00
#
_symmetry.space_group_name_H-M   'P 1'
#
loop_
_entity.id
_entity.type
_entity.pdbx_description
1 polymer ?
#
loop_
_entity_poly.entity_id
_entity_poly.type
_entity_poly.pdbx_seq_one_letter_code
_entity_poly.pdbx_strand_id
1 'polypeptide(L)'
;MTDVLAAAALANRYRNKRPGGESGARSLIFSPRRTIMSTLTGATRTAFLAFFASHIPITLCVDGQAFLPRSLYPSAIRDVLDWYTATFSDNLMRPPHYDVWFSSVVACEIVFQLPFFAYAVYALLDPTRVNGRDGFRTACLVYGSHTATTLVPILATIATDPETDWTQRATLFGFYLPYLIFPLWLVYIAARNEDVFGTSSGGKSKST
;
A
#
# COMPACT_ATOMS: atom_id res chain seq x y z
N MET A 1 -34.74 3.63 -6.33
CA MET A 1 -34.64 2.84 -5.08
C MET A 1 -35.43 1.53 -5.14
N THR A 2 -36.36 1.36 -6.04
CA THR A 2 -37.21 0.16 -6.21
C THR A 2 -36.50 -1.02 -6.89
N ASP A 3 -35.55 -0.76 -7.78
CA ASP A 3 -34.92 -1.83 -8.57
C ASP A 3 -33.84 -2.63 -7.82
N VAL A 4 -33.21 -2.03 -6.82
CA VAL A 4 -32.18 -2.71 -5.98
C VAL A 4 -32.82 -3.72 -5.04
N LEU A 5 -34.05 -3.44 -4.55
CA LEU A 5 -34.78 -4.36 -3.69
C LEU A 5 -35.36 -5.55 -4.47
N ALA A 6 -35.72 -5.35 -5.74
CA ALA A 6 -36.19 -6.42 -6.61
C ALA A 6 -35.08 -7.42 -6.96
N ALA A 7 -33.84 -6.94 -7.18
CA ALA A 7 -32.68 -7.79 -7.44
C ALA A 7 -32.30 -8.65 -6.21
N ALA A 8 -32.39 -8.10 -5.00
CA ALA A 8 -32.13 -8.83 -3.78
C ALA A 8 -33.17 -9.93 -3.50
N ALA A 9 -34.45 -9.69 -3.82
CA ALA A 9 -35.51 -10.68 -3.67
C ALA A 9 -35.38 -11.84 -4.66
N LEU A 10 -34.93 -11.58 -5.89
CA LEU A 10 -34.64 -12.61 -6.89
C LEU A 10 -33.45 -13.50 -6.49
N ALA A 11 -32.39 -12.92 -5.97
CA ALA A 11 -31.21 -13.67 -5.51
C ALA A 11 -31.54 -14.64 -4.35
N ASN A 12 -32.48 -14.24 -3.46
CA ASN A 12 -32.89 -15.07 -2.35
C ASN A 12 -33.79 -16.25 -2.78
N ARG A 13 -34.56 -16.11 -3.88
CA ARG A 13 -35.39 -17.21 -4.43
C ARG A 13 -34.55 -18.30 -5.10
N TYR A 14 -33.42 -18.00 -5.66
CA TYR A 14 -32.50 -18.96 -6.29
C TYR A 14 -31.69 -19.77 -5.30
N ARG A 15 -31.48 -19.27 -4.08
CA ARG A 15 -30.71 -19.95 -3.05
C ARG A 15 -31.49 -21.18 -2.44
N ASN A 16 -32.81 -21.22 -2.54
CA ASN A 16 -33.64 -22.19 -1.83
C ASN A 16 -34.19 -23.36 -2.70
N LYS A 17 -33.73 -23.51 -3.95
CA LYS A 17 -34.08 -24.64 -4.82
C LYS A 17 -32.81 -25.46 -5.15
N ARG A 18 -32.37 -26.31 -4.21
CA ARG A 18 -31.53 -27.47 -4.56
C ARG A 18 -32.32 -28.74 -4.24
N PRO A 19 -32.68 -29.55 -5.26
CA PRO A 19 -33.16 -30.91 -5.02
C PRO A 19 -31.95 -31.79 -4.65
N GLY A 20 -32.16 -32.67 -3.68
CA GLY A 20 -31.20 -33.70 -3.31
C GLY A 20 -30.97 -34.68 -4.47
N GLY A 21 -29.73 -35.02 -4.68
CA GLY A 21 -29.26 -36.02 -5.62
C GLY A 21 -27.84 -36.40 -5.24
N GLU A 22 -27.68 -37.53 -4.55
CA GLU A 22 -26.39 -38.17 -4.35
C GLU A 22 -25.83 -38.63 -5.69
N SER A 23 -24.68 -38.17 -6.04
CA SER A 23 -23.82 -38.80 -7.05
C SER A 23 -22.38 -38.47 -6.73
N GLY A 24 -21.59 -39.51 -6.45
CA GLY A 24 -20.19 -39.46 -6.08
C GLY A 24 -19.33 -38.90 -7.22
N ALA A 25 -19.28 -37.57 -7.34
CA ALA A 25 -18.26 -36.87 -8.07
C ALA A 25 -17.12 -36.54 -7.10
N ARG A 26 -15.99 -37.24 -7.22
CA ARG A 26 -14.72 -36.82 -6.62
C ARG A 26 -14.51 -35.38 -7.03
N SER A 27 -14.81 -34.47 -6.13
CA SER A 27 -14.40 -33.08 -6.23
C SER A 27 -12.87 -33.09 -6.30
N LEU A 28 -12.35 -32.90 -7.52
CA LEU A 28 -10.98 -32.45 -7.71
C LEU A 28 -10.91 -31.10 -7.01
N ILE A 29 -10.55 -31.11 -5.73
CA ILE A 29 -10.22 -29.91 -4.98
C ILE A 29 -8.96 -29.35 -5.68
N PHE A 30 -9.21 -28.47 -6.63
CA PHE A 30 -8.17 -27.62 -7.21
C PHE A 30 -7.71 -26.70 -6.08
N SER A 31 -6.77 -27.18 -5.28
CA SER A 31 -6.06 -26.35 -4.33
C SER A 31 -5.27 -25.33 -5.16
N PRO A 32 -5.66 -24.05 -5.19
CA PRO A 32 -4.87 -23.08 -5.93
C PRO A 32 -3.48 -23.10 -5.31
N ARG A 33 -2.46 -23.44 -6.12
CA ARG A 33 -1.06 -23.28 -5.72
C ARG A 33 -0.95 -21.86 -5.17
N ARG A 34 -0.71 -21.72 -3.87
CA ARG A 34 -0.41 -20.41 -3.26
C ARG A 34 0.80 -19.87 -3.98
N THR A 35 0.59 -18.89 -4.84
CA THR A 35 1.68 -18.17 -5.48
C THR A 35 2.52 -17.56 -4.36
N ILE A 36 3.83 -17.75 -4.40
CA ILE A 36 4.80 -17.32 -3.37
C ILE A 36 4.65 -15.84 -2.99
N MET A 37 4.05 -15.02 -3.86
CA MET A 37 3.84 -13.58 -3.68
C MET A 37 2.47 -13.19 -3.08
N SER A 38 1.68 -14.14 -2.62
CA SER A 38 0.31 -13.89 -2.15
C SER A 38 0.18 -13.59 -0.65
N THR A 39 1.28 -13.63 0.10
CA THR A 39 1.34 -13.37 1.55
C THR A 39 2.63 -12.67 1.92
N LEU A 40 2.66 -12.03 3.11
CA LEU A 40 3.86 -11.37 3.66
C LEU A 40 4.79 -12.41 4.30
N THR A 41 5.39 -13.27 3.48
CA THR A 41 6.33 -14.33 3.91
C THR A 41 7.61 -14.31 3.06
N GLY A 42 8.69 -14.88 3.54
CA GLY A 42 9.94 -15.01 2.80
C GLY A 42 10.41 -13.70 2.15
N ALA A 43 10.75 -13.74 0.86
CA ALA A 43 11.26 -12.59 0.11
C ALA A 43 10.27 -11.42 0.05
N THR A 44 8.95 -11.71 -0.05
CA THR A 44 7.92 -10.67 -0.02
C THR A 44 7.95 -9.87 1.27
N ARG A 45 8.05 -10.56 2.41
CA ARG A 45 8.18 -9.92 3.73
C ARG A 45 9.43 -9.06 3.81
N THR A 46 10.56 -9.56 3.35
CA THR A 46 11.83 -8.80 3.34
C THR A 46 11.72 -7.55 2.47
N ALA A 47 11.11 -7.65 1.29
CA ALA A 47 10.93 -6.50 0.39
C ALA A 47 10.05 -5.42 1.03
N PHE A 48 8.93 -5.79 1.66
CA PHE A 48 8.08 -4.83 2.38
C PHE A 48 8.77 -4.24 3.62
N LEU A 49 9.54 -5.04 4.35
CA LEU A 49 10.31 -4.56 5.48
C LEU A 49 11.34 -3.51 5.05
N ALA A 50 12.10 -3.79 3.98
CA ALA A 50 13.05 -2.83 3.42
C ALA A 50 12.36 -1.55 2.93
N PHE A 51 11.24 -1.69 2.23
CA PHE A 51 10.44 -0.57 1.74
C PHE A 51 9.98 0.34 2.88
N PHE A 52 9.33 -0.19 3.91
CA PHE A 52 8.85 0.65 5.02
C PHE A 52 9.98 1.20 5.89
N ALA A 53 11.01 0.41 6.15
CA ALA A 53 12.14 0.86 6.96
C ALA A 53 12.92 2.00 6.29
N SER A 54 13.11 1.96 4.96
CA SER A 54 13.74 3.05 4.21
C SER A 54 12.83 4.27 4.05
N HIS A 55 11.52 4.08 3.97
CA HIS A 55 10.57 5.17 3.80
C HIS A 55 10.49 6.08 5.04
N ILE A 56 10.65 5.55 6.25
CA ILE A 56 10.64 6.36 7.48
C ILE A 56 11.65 7.52 7.43
N PRO A 57 12.96 7.31 7.22
CA PRO A 57 13.90 8.42 7.12
C PRO A 57 13.67 9.30 5.87
N ILE A 58 13.18 8.77 4.75
CA ILE A 58 12.84 9.55 3.57
C ILE A 58 11.74 10.55 3.91
N THR A 59 10.61 10.09 4.45
CA THR A 59 9.51 10.96 4.87
C THR A 59 9.96 12.01 5.90
N LEU A 60 10.73 11.61 6.91
CA LEU A 60 11.17 12.53 7.95
C LEU A 60 12.19 13.56 7.47
N CYS A 61 13.12 13.19 6.57
CA CYS A 61 14.24 14.04 6.20
C CYS A 61 14.05 14.75 4.86
N VAL A 62 13.25 14.18 3.95
CA VAL A 62 13.07 14.70 2.58
C VAL A 62 11.66 15.23 2.41
N ASP A 63 10.65 14.34 2.39
CA ASP A 63 9.28 14.70 2.03
C ASP A 63 8.67 15.70 3.02
N GLY A 64 8.97 15.54 4.30
CA GLY A 64 8.50 16.44 5.37
C GLY A 64 8.91 17.91 5.19
N GLN A 65 9.95 18.20 4.42
CA GLN A 65 10.35 19.57 4.11
C GLN A 65 9.35 20.30 3.21
N ALA A 66 8.47 19.58 2.51
CA ALA A 66 7.39 20.17 1.73
C ALA A 66 6.17 20.61 2.58
N PHE A 67 6.14 20.26 3.86
CA PHE A 67 5.06 20.64 4.78
C PHE A 67 5.56 21.35 6.03
N LEU A 68 6.63 20.85 6.66
CA LEU A 68 7.19 21.44 7.87
C LEU A 68 8.14 22.59 7.54
N PRO A 69 8.27 23.60 8.43
CA PRO A 69 9.22 24.69 8.24
C PRO A 69 10.65 24.18 8.03
N ARG A 70 11.29 24.61 6.99
CA ARG A 70 12.69 24.19 6.68
C ARG A 70 13.69 24.54 7.79
N SER A 71 13.37 25.52 8.66
CA SER A 71 14.19 25.88 9.81
C SER A 71 14.30 24.77 10.86
N LEU A 72 13.39 23.79 10.85
CA LEU A 72 13.45 22.60 11.73
C LEU A 72 14.51 21.59 11.27
N TYR A 73 15.00 21.71 10.06
CA TYR A 73 15.96 20.76 9.47
C TYR A 73 17.39 21.28 9.54
N PRO A 74 18.38 20.46 9.94
CA PRO A 74 19.80 20.80 9.81
C PRO A 74 20.16 21.16 8.37
N SER A 75 21.17 22.02 8.19
CA SER A 75 21.61 22.45 6.84
C SER A 75 21.92 21.27 5.93
N ALA A 76 22.64 20.27 6.41
CA ALA A 76 22.98 19.07 5.64
C ALA A 76 21.75 18.33 5.07
N ILE A 77 20.63 18.28 5.81
CA ILE A 77 19.39 17.65 5.35
C ILE A 77 18.70 18.52 4.30
N ARG A 78 18.73 19.85 4.46
CA ARG A 78 18.21 20.79 3.46
C ARG A 78 19.01 20.72 2.16
N ASP A 79 20.32 20.65 2.28
CA ASP A 79 21.24 20.57 1.13
C ASP A 79 21.03 19.28 0.32
N VAL A 80 20.65 18.17 0.97
CA VAL A 80 20.27 16.91 0.29
C VAL A 80 19.05 17.11 -0.58
N LEU A 81 17.98 17.76 -0.08
CA LEU A 81 16.78 18.05 -0.87
C LEU A 81 17.10 19.00 -2.03
N ASP A 82 17.86 20.06 -1.77
CA ASP A 82 18.24 21.03 -2.80
C ASP A 82 19.08 20.36 -3.91
N TRP A 83 20.04 19.52 -3.54
CA TRP A 83 20.80 18.70 -4.48
C TRP A 83 19.91 17.75 -5.29
N TYR A 84 19.00 17.02 -4.62
CA TYR A 84 18.10 16.07 -5.26
C TYR A 84 17.22 16.75 -6.30
N THR A 85 16.54 17.83 -5.91
CA THR A 85 15.62 18.54 -6.81
C THR A 85 16.33 19.21 -7.98
N ALA A 86 17.55 19.72 -7.77
CA ALA A 86 18.37 20.27 -8.83
C ALA A 86 18.90 19.19 -9.80
N THR A 87 19.31 18.03 -9.26
CA THR A 87 19.92 16.96 -10.06
C THR A 87 18.88 16.23 -10.92
N PHE A 88 17.70 15.96 -10.36
CA PHE A 88 16.67 15.15 -11.03
C PHE A 88 15.53 16.00 -11.59
N SER A 89 15.59 17.33 -11.46
CA SER A 89 14.56 18.25 -11.94
C SER A 89 13.17 17.95 -11.34
N ASP A 90 13.14 17.60 -10.06
CA ASP A 90 11.88 17.37 -9.34
C ASP A 90 11.29 18.72 -8.90
N ASN A 91 10.50 19.31 -9.79
CA ASN A 91 9.89 20.62 -9.57
C ASN A 91 8.80 20.56 -8.48
N LEU A 92 8.20 19.38 -8.25
CA LEU A 92 7.17 19.18 -7.23
C LEU A 92 7.76 19.29 -5.82
N MET A 93 8.97 18.76 -5.62
CA MET A 93 9.69 18.79 -4.35
C MET A 93 10.62 20.01 -4.19
N ARG A 94 10.68 20.91 -5.20
CA ARG A 94 11.64 22.03 -5.21
C ARG A 94 11.24 23.17 -4.26
N PRO A 95 12.06 23.47 -3.22
CA PRO A 95 11.82 24.63 -2.36
C PRO A 95 12.01 25.96 -3.12
N PRO A 96 11.52 27.10 -2.59
CA PRO A 96 10.88 27.24 -1.26
C PRO A 96 9.35 27.15 -1.29
N HIS A 97 8.73 27.09 -2.47
CA HIS A 97 7.29 27.16 -2.62
C HIS A 97 6.73 25.83 -3.09
N TYR A 98 5.72 25.35 -2.36
CA TYR A 98 5.04 24.11 -2.67
C TYR A 98 3.55 24.37 -2.90
N ASP A 99 2.97 23.67 -3.85
CA ASP A 99 1.53 23.71 -4.08
C ASP A 99 0.78 23.24 -2.82
N VAL A 100 -0.32 23.91 -2.48
CA VAL A 100 -1.13 23.58 -1.31
C VAL A 100 -1.63 22.14 -1.34
N TRP A 101 -2.03 21.65 -2.53
CA TRP A 101 -2.47 20.27 -2.68
C TRP A 101 -1.35 19.27 -2.36
N PHE A 102 -0.12 19.55 -2.82
CA PHE A 102 1.03 18.67 -2.59
C PHE A 102 1.45 18.68 -1.12
N SER A 103 1.57 19.87 -0.51
CA SER A 103 1.84 20.00 0.94
C SER A 103 0.77 19.28 1.78
N SER A 104 -0.50 19.28 1.35
CA SER A 104 -1.58 18.56 2.03
C SER A 104 -1.41 17.04 1.93
N VAL A 105 -0.94 16.54 0.80
CA VAL A 105 -0.60 15.11 0.63
C VAL A 105 0.54 14.71 1.55
N VAL A 106 1.60 15.54 1.64
CA VAL A 106 2.73 15.30 2.56
C VAL A 106 2.27 15.39 4.03
N ALA A 107 1.37 16.30 4.37
CA ALA A 107 0.77 16.33 5.71
C ALA A 107 0.03 15.02 6.04
N CYS A 108 -0.74 14.48 5.10
CA CYS A 108 -1.39 13.17 5.26
C CYS A 108 -0.36 12.04 5.39
N GLU A 109 0.76 12.11 4.69
CA GLU A 109 1.85 11.15 4.80
C GLU A 109 2.43 11.15 6.22
N ILE A 110 2.74 12.32 6.76
CA ILE A 110 3.28 12.45 8.12
C ILE A 110 2.28 11.95 9.17
N VAL A 111 0.99 12.28 9.02
CA VAL A 111 -0.03 12.00 10.06
C VAL A 111 -0.56 10.57 9.97
N PHE A 112 -0.73 10.00 8.77
CA PHE A 112 -1.37 8.70 8.58
C PHE A 112 -0.39 7.62 8.12
N GLN A 113 0.49 7.94 7.17
CA GLN A 113 1.35 6.92 6.57
C GLN A 113 2.58 6.63 7.44
N LEU A 114 3.24 7.64 7.98
CA LEU A 114 4.41 7.46 8.84
C LEU A 114 4.14 6.61 10.10
N PRO A 115 3.03 6.80 10.85
CA PRO A 115 2.66 5.87 11.91
C PRO A 115 2.43 4.44 11.41
N PHE A 116 1.83 4.28 10.22
CA PHE A 116 1.68 2.97 9.62
C PHE A 116 3.04 2.33 9.25
N PHE A 117 4.02 3.09 8.75
CA PHE A 117 5.35 2.55 8.45
C PHE A 117 6.00 1.95 9.69
N ALA A 118 5.95 2.65 10.83
CA ALA A 118 6.46 2.13 12.09
C ALA A 118 5.71 0.85 12.53
N TYR A 119 4.39 0.85 12.41
CA TYR A 119 3.57 -0.32 12.70
C TYR A 119 3.85 -1.50 11.76
N ALA A 120 4.03 -1.23 10.47
CA ALA A 120 4.36 -2.23 9.47
C ALA A 120 5.75 -2.84 9.72
N VAL A 121 6.76 -2.03 10.01
CA VAL A 121 8.10 -2.51 10.39
C VAL A 121 8.02 -3.41 11.63
N TYR A 122 7.31 -2.97 12.68
CA TYR A 122 7.11 -3.75 13.89
C TYR A 122 6.46 -5.12 13.60
N ALA A 123 5.41 -5.14 12.79
CA ALA A 123 4.69 -6.35 12.41
C ALA A 123 5.52 -7.27 11.49
N LEU A 124 6.28 -6.69 10.57
CA LEU A 124 7.12 -7.43 9.63
C LEU A 124 8.40 -7.97 10.27
N LEU A 125 8.90 -7.37 11.34
CA LEU A 125 10.02 -7.93 12.11
C LEU A 125 9.61 -9.20 12.84
N ASP A 126 8.38 -9.22 13.39
CA ASP A 126 7.87 -10.41 14.09
C ASP A 126 6.32 -10.46 13.93
N PRO A 127 5.83 -11.29 13.00
CA PRO A 127 4.38 -11.43 12.77
C PRO A 127 3.57 -11.93 13.97
N THR A 128 4.21 -12.50 14.98
CA THR A 128 3.51 -12.97 16.19
C THR A 128 3.04 -11.82 17.08
N ARG A 129 3.60 -10.63 16.90
CA ARG A 129 3.27 -9.42 17.67
C ARG A 129 1.93 -8.78 17.29
N VAL A 130 1.39 -9.14 16.14
CA VAL A 130 0.16 -8.54 15.60
C VAL A 130 -0.83 -9.60 15.14
N ASN A 131 -2.12 -9.28 15.20
CA ASN A 131 -3.14 -10.09 14.55
C ASN A 131 -3.17 -9.78 13.05
N GLY A 132 -2.66 -10.70 12.24
CA GLY A 132 -2.63 -10.57 10.78
C GLY A 132 -4.01 -10.64 10.11
N ARG A 133 -5.07 -11.06 10.85
CA ARG A 133 -6.43 -11.21 10.30
C ARG A 133 -7.21 -9.91 10.31
N ASP A 134 -7.27 -9.23 11.45
CA ASP A 134 -8.22 -8.13 11.65
C ASP A 134 -7.52 -6.76 11.64
N GLY A 135 -6.73 -6.46 12.65
CA GLY A 135 -6.15 -5.13 12.84
C GLY A 135 -5.12 -4.77 11.78
N PHE A 136 -4.09 -5.61 11.62
CA PHE A 136 -3.01 -5.33 10.67
C PHE A 136 -3.48 -5.40 9.21
N ARG A 137 -4.33 -6.38 8.88
CA ARG A 137 -4.95 -6.49 7.55
C ARG A 137 -5.74 -5.24 7.18
N THR A 138 -6.57 -4.75 8.10
CA THR A 138 -7.36 -3.53 7.88
C THR A 138 -6.45 -2.32 7.70
N ALA A 139 -5.40 -2.17 8.51
CA ALA A 139 -4.42 -1.11 8.38
C ALA A 139 -3.70 -1.15 7.02
N CYS A 140 -3.34 -2.35 6.51
CA CYS A 140 -2.76 -2.53 5.18
C CYS A 140 -3.70 -2.06 4.06
N LEU A 141 -5.01 -2.38 4.14
CA LEU A 141 -6.00 -1.93 3.16
C LEU A 141 -6.17 -0.41 3.18
N VAL A 142 -6.30 0.18 4.37
CA VAL A 142 -6.46 1.64 4.52
C VAL A 142 -5.22 2.37 4.00
N TYR A 143 -4.04 2.01 4.48
CA TYR A 143 -2.78 2.62 4.05
C TYR A 143 -2.59 2.49 2.53
N GLY A 144 -2.69 1.27 2.01
CA GLY A 144 -2.37 1.01 0.61
C GLY A 144 -3.34 1.71 -0.35
N SER A 145 -4.63 1.77 -0.02
CA SER A 145 -5.62 2.49 -0.82
C SER A 145 -5.40 4.00 -0.76
N HIS A 146 -5.12 4.54 0.43
CA HIS A 146 -4.83 5.96 0.62
C HIS A 146 -3.60 6.37 -0.18
N THR A 147 -2.46 5.68 0.01
CA THR A 147 -1.20 6.01 -0.66
C THR A 147 -1.30 5.87 -2.18
N ALA A 148 -1.91 4.79 -2.69
CA ALA A 148 -2.11 4.62 -4.12
C ALA A 148 -2.93 5.77 -4.74
N THR A 149 -3.93 6.28 -4.02
CA THR A 149 -4.76 7.40 -4.48
C THR A 149 -3.97 8.71 -4.52
N THR A 150 -3.14 8.98 -3.51
CA THR A 150 -2.33 10.22 -3.46
C THR A 150 -1.24 10.24 -4.53
N LEU A 151 -0.75 9.10 -4.98
CA LEU A 151 0.24 8.99 -6.06
C LEU A 151 -0.31 9.35 -7.44
N VAL A 152 -1.63 9.24 -7.67
CA VAL A 152 -2.23 9.57 -8.96
C VAL A 152 -1.99 11.03 -9.37
N PRO A 153 -2.35 12.05 -8.57
CA PRO A 153 -2.07 13.43 -8.91
C PRO A 153 -0.57 13.75 -8.97
N ILE A 154 0.25 13.14 -8.13
CA ILE A 154 1.71 13.30 -8.16
C ILE A 154 2.27 12.85 -9.52
N LEU A 155 1.97 11.62 -9.94
CA LEU A 155 2.43 11.09 -11.22
C LEU A 155 1.86 11.84 -12.41
N ALA A 156 0.61 12.32 -12.32
CA ALA A 156 0.01 13.15 -13.35
C ALA A 156 0.74 14.50 -13.50
N THR A 157 1.10 15.13 -12.39
CA THR A 157 1.88 16.38 -12.39
C THR A 157 3.26 16.18 -13.01
N ILE A 158 3.98 15.12 -12.61
CA ILE A 158 5.28 14.78 -13.22
C ILE A 158 5.14 14.52 -14.73
N ALA A 159 4.08 13.81 -15.15
CA ALA A 159 3.86 13.51 -16.57
C ALA A 159 3.60 14.73 -17.43
N THR A 160 3.02 15.77 -16.86
CA THR A 160 2.59 16.99 -17.58
C THR A 160 3.45 18.22 -17.29
N ASP A 161 4.51 18.10 -16.50
CA ASP A 161 5.39 19.20 -16.15
C ASP A 161 6.09 19.78 -17.40
N PRO A 162 5.80 21.03 -17.79
CA PRO A 162 6.36 21.62 -19.01
C PRO A 162 7.87 21.95 -18.89
N GLU A 163 8.42 22.00 -17.70
CA GLU A 163 9.81 22.34 -17.45
C GLU A 163 10.75 21.11 -17.54
N THR A 164 10.20 19.89 -17.66
CA THR A 164 10.97 18.65 -17.72
C THR A 164 10.91 18.00 -19.09
N ASP A 165 12.04 17.41 -19.51
CA ASP A 165 12.11 16.58 -20.70
C ASP A 165 11.65 15.13 -20.43
N TRP A 166 11.58 14.32 -21.50
CA TRP A 166 11.18 12.92 -21.40
C TRP A 166 12.07 12.09 -20.46
N THR A 167 13.38 12.30 -20.50
CA THR A 167 14.35 11.54 -19.70
C THR A 167 14.21 11.85 -18.22
N GLN A 168 14.03 13.13 -17.89
CA GLN A 168 13.80 13.62 -16.54
C GLN A 168 12.51 13.03 -15.97
N ARG A 169 11.39 13.09 -16.75
CA ARG A 169 10.11 12.48 -16.35
C ARG A 169 10.25 10.99 -16.12
N ALA A 170 10.90 10.25 -17.03
CA ALA A 170 11.11 8.81 -16.88
C ALA A 170 11.93 8.48 -15.63
N THR A 171 12.92 9.30 -15.29
CA THR A 171 13.72 9.16 -14.07
C THR A 171 12.86 9.37 -12.83
N LEU A 172 12.07 10.44 -12.79
CA LEU A 172 11.14 10.71 -11.69
C LEU A 172 10.09 9.61 -11.55
N PHE A 173 9.52 9.11 -12.65
CA PHE A 173 8.64 7.94 -12.60
C PHE A 173 9.33 6.74 -11.97
N GLY A 174 10.61 6.50 -12.26
CA GLY A 174 11.41 5.44 -11.63
C GLY A 174 11.49 5.59 -10.10
N PHE A 175 11.57 6.82 -9.59
CA PHE A 175 11.59 7.09 -8.15
C PHE A 175 10.21 6.97 -7.50
N TYR A 176 9.15 7.44 -8.15
CA TYR A 176 7.81 7.49 -7.58
C TYR A 176 7.00 6.19 -7.76
N LEU A 177 7.24 5.41 -8.82
CA LEU A 177 6.50 4.16 -9.08
C LEU A 177 6.56 3.13 -7.96
N PRO A 178 7.66 2.91 -7.24
CA PRO A 178 7.67 2.01 -6.09
C PRO A 178 6.61 2.38 -5.03
N TYR A 179 6.37 3.67 -4.82
CA TYR A 179 5.37 4.18 -3.87
C TYR A 179 3.92 4.01 -4.35
N LEU A 180 3.71 3.62 -5.60
CA LEU A 180 2.42 3.15 -6.11
C LEU A 180 2.34 1.62 -6.10
N ILE A 181 3.39 0.95 -6.55
CA ILE A 181 3.40 -0.50 -6.74
C ILE A 181 3.32 -1.24 -5.40
N PHE A 182 4.14 -0.88 -4.40
CA PHE A 182 4.14 -1.55 -3.10
C PHE A 182 2.81 -1.40 -2.37
N PRO A 183 2.19 -0.21 -2.25
CA PRO A 183 0.88 -0.07 -1.65
C PRO A 183 -0.21 -0.88 -2.37
N LEU A 184 -0.26 -0.86 -3.71
CA LEU A 184 -1.21 -1.67 -4.46
C LEU A 184 -0.99 -3.17 -4.27
N TRP A 185 0.26 -3.61 -4.22
CA TRP A 185 0.60 -5.00 -3.91
C TRP A 185 0.18 -5.38 -2.50
N LEU A 186 0.37 -4.50 -1.53
CA LEU A 186 -0.09 -4.71 -0.16
C LEU A 186 -1.62 -4.83 -0.08
N VAL A 187 -2.35 -3.95 -0.79
CA VAL A 187 -3.83 -4.04 -0.92
C VAL A 187 -4.22 -5.39 -1.52
N TYR A 188 -3.55 -5.82 -2.59
CA TYR A 188 -3.82 -7.11 -3.21
C TYR A 188 -3.63 -8.27 -2.22
N ILE A 189 -2.52 -8.29 -1.46
CA ILE A 189 -2.27 -9.30 -0.44
C ILE A 189 -3.36 -9.27 0.63
N ALA A 190 -3.67 -8.10 1.18
CA ALA A 190 -4.63 -7.94 2.26
C ALA A 190 -6.08 -8.23 1.82
N ALA A 191 -6.44 -7.95 0.57
CA ALA A 191 -7.75 -8.25 0.02
C ALA A 191 -7.98 -9.76 -0.21
N ARG A 192 -6.91 -10.49 -0.55
CA ARG A 192 -6.96 -11.92 -0.90
C ARG A 192 -6.81 -12.86 0.30
N ASN A 193 -6.30 -12.37 1.43
CA ASN A 193 -5.98 -13.19 2.58
C ASN A 193 -6.64 -12.64 3.85
N GLU A 194 -7.34 -13.49 4.59
CA GLU A 194 -7.78 -13.14 5.94
C GLU A 194 -6.60 -12.97 6.89
N ASP A 195 -5.56 -13.78 6.71
CA ASP A 195 -4.28 -13.68 7.41
C ASP A 195 -3.17 -13.33 6.41
N VAL A 196 -2.70 -12.08 6.45
CA VAL A 196 -1.69 -11.56 5.53
C VAL A 196 -0.32 -12.24 5.68
N PHE A 197 -0.04 -12.85 6.83
CA PHE A 197 1.19 -13.60 7.09
C PHE A 197 1.08 -15.10 6.77
N GLY A 198 -0.13 -15.61 6.50
CA GLY A 198 -0.34 -17.01 6.13
C GLY A 198 -0.09 -18.02 7.26
N THR A 199 -0.17 -17.58 8.51
CA THR A 199 0.11 -18.43 9.70
C THR A 199 -1.03 -19.41 10.03
N SER A 200 -2.19 -19.26 9.41
CA SER A 200 -3.45 -19.97 9.74
C SER A 200 -3.59 -21.38 9.18
N SER A 201 -2.53 -22.10 8.82
CA SER A 201 -2.65 -23.47 8.30
C SER A 201 -2.27 -24.57 9.32
N GLY A 202 -2.70 -24.41 10.58
CA GLY A 202 -2.42 -25.37 11.67
C GLY A 202 -3.60 -25.63 12.58
N GLY A 203 -4.84 -25.49 12.10
CA GLY A 203 -6.01 -25.97 12.83
C GLY A 203 -6.02 -27.50 12.89
N LYS A 204 -5.48 -28.08 13.96
CA LYS A 204 -5.67 -29.49 14.30
C LYS A 204 -7.18 -29.73 14.38
N SER A 205 -7.73 -30.51 13.44
CA SER A 205 -9.00 -31.22 13.66
C SER A 205 -8.84 -31.99 14.96
N LYS A 206 -9.49 -31.55 16.04
CA LYS A 206 -9.72 -32.41 17.19
C LYS A 206 -10.78 -33.39 16.75
N SER A 207 -10.36 -34.62 16.42
CA SER A 207 -11.24 -35.79 16.43
C SER A 207 -11.62 -36.05 17.90
N THR A 208 -12.85 -35.88 18.20
CA THR A 208 -13.56 -36.51 19.30
C THR A 208 -14.26 -37.73 18.76
#